data_c975cdca06317dde25c17da41b4575d0
#
_entry.id   c975cdca06317dde25c17da41b4575d0
#
_cell.length_a   1.000
_cell.length_b   1.000
_cell.length_c   1.000
_cell.angle_alpha   90.00
_cell.angle_beta   90.00
_cell.angle_gamma   90.00
#
_symmetry.space_group_name_H-M   'P 1'
#
loop_
_entity.id
_entity.type
_entity.pdbx_description
1 polymer ?
#
loop_
_entity_poly.entity_id
_entity_poly.type
_entity_poly.pdbx_seq_one_letter_code
_entity_poly.pdbx_strand_id
1 'polypeptide(L)'
;TLMKQGVSGVPTILEFLKEHLQEGDTLGVNGFTISASYGKKIAKLVKQHGASFRFDLRFVEELWAKDDRPAITKSTIYRHDIKYSGEHTDSKLARVREKMKELDANAFFLSSLPDIAWLFNLRGDDIACTPLFYSYAWITIDKCFLFLRKDCISAVAFQRFKEHGISILDYTEVSAFLKDQHETVLLNPDLTNYLHYNLLFKCKIIEDKNPTELMKAI
;
A
#
# COMPACT_ATOMS: atom_id res chain seq x y z
N THR A 1 -28.30 6.31 12.25
CA THR A 1 -28.88 6.89 11.01
C THR A 1 -27.97 6.58 9.83
N LEU A 2 -28.51 6.04 8.73
CA LEU A 2 -27.76 5.80 7.49
C LEU A 2 -27.64 7.11 6.71
N MET A 3 -26.40 7.54 6.43
CA MET A 3 -26.10 8.67 5.55
C MET A 3 -25.67 8.15 4.18
N LYS A 4 -26.46 8.40 3.14
CA LYS A 4 -26.18 7.95 1.76
C LYS A 4 -25.29 8.96 1.06
N GLN A 5 -23.98 8.77 1.10
CA GLN A 5 -23.02 9.65 0.41
C GLN A 5 -23.34 9.76 -1.09
N GLY A 6 -23.12 10.97 -1.65
CA GLY A 6 -23.41 11.29 -3.06
C GLY A 6 -24.86 11.68 -3.34
N VAL A 7 -25.74 11.62 -2.36
CA VAL A 7 -27.11 12.16 -2.47
C VAL A 7 -27.11 13.62 -2.05
N SER A 8 -27.84 14.47 -2.80
CA SER A 8 -27.97 15.90 -2.48
C SER A 8 -28.50 16.11 -1.05
N GLY A 9 -27.88 17.01 -0.30
CA GLY A 9 -28.23 17.28 1.11
C GLY A 9 -27.65 16.30 2.14
N VAL A 10 -26.90 15.29 1.71
CA VAL A 10 -26.19 14.38 2.64
C VAL A 10 -24.71 14.80 2.73
N PRO A 11 -24.21 15.13 3.93
CA PRO A 11 -22.83 15.57 4.09
C PRO A 11 -21.83 14.46 3.77
N THR A 12 -20.68 14.84 3.24
CA THR A 12 -19.51 13.96 3.19
C THR A 12 -18.97 13.68 4.60
N ILE A 13 -18.11 12.66 4.75
CA ILE A 13 -17.49 12.35 6.06
C ILE A 13 -16.75 13.58 6.61
N LEU A 14 -16.02 14.33 5.76
CA LEU A 14 -15.27 15.50 6.21
C LEU A 14 -16.20 16.66 6.65
N GLU A 15 -17.30 16.89 5.93
CA GLU A 15 -18.31 17.88 6.32
C GLU A 15 -18.99 17.51 7.63
N PHE A 16 -19.39 16.24 7.78
CA PHE A 16 -19.95 15.73 9.03
C PHE A 16 -18.99 15.92 10.21
N LEU A 17 -17.71 15.55 10.04
CA LEU A 17 -16.70 15.72 11.08
C LEU A 17 -16.48 17.20 11.42
N LYS A 18 -16.49 18.09 10.41
CA LYS A 18 -16.35 19.53 10.61
C LYS A 18 -17.48 20.12 11.46
N GLU A 19 -18.70 19.61 11.31
CA GLU A 19 -19.87 20.11 12.04
C GLU A 19 -19.98 19.54 13.47
N HIS A 20 -19.45 18.35 13.72
CA HIS A 20 -19.72 17.62 14.96
C HIS A 20 -18.50 17.49 15.88
N LEU A 21 -17.27 17.66 15.36
CA LEU A 21 -16.06 17.51 16.16
C LEU A 21 -15.90 18.71 17.12
N GLN A 22 -15.62 18.41 18.37
CA GLN A 22 -15.42 19.42 19.43
C GLN A 22 -14.02 19.38 20.00
N GLU A 23 -13.62 20.44 20.67
CA GLU A 23 -12.35 20.48 21.41
C GLU A 23 -12.34 19.38 22.49
N GLY A 24 -11.21 18.67 22.57
CA GLY A 24 -11.03 17.54 23.49
C GLY A 24 -11.54 16.19 22.99
N ASP A 25 -12.28 16.14 21.88
CA ASP A 25 -12.70 14.87 21.30
C ASP A 25 -11.52 14.02 20.83
N THR A 26 -11.75 12.72 20.69
CA THR A 26 -10.80 11.79 20.07
C THR A 26 -11.48 11.09 18.90
N LEU A 27 -11.00 11.39 17.68
CA LEU A 27 -11.41 10.67 16.47
C LEU A 27 -10.53 9.46 16.25
N GLY A 28 -11.13 8.27 16.18
CA GLY A 28 -10.46 7.02 15.92
C GLY A 28 -10.77 6.45 14.52
N VAL A 29 -9.76 5.99 13.82
CA VAL A 29 -9.89 5.29 12.52
C VAL A 29 -8.93 4.11 12.43
N ASN A 30 -9.19 3.19 11.50
CA ASN A 30 -8.21 2.18 11.12
C ASN A 30 -7.34 2.76 9.99
N GLY A 31 -6.08 3.08 10.30
CA GLY A 31 -5.14 3.66 9.35
C GLY A 31 -4.76 2.77 8.17
N PHE A 32 -5.03 1.46 8.23
CA PHE A 32 -4.87 0.55 7.09
C PHE A 32 -5.94 0.72 6.02
N THR A 33 -7.11 1.27 6.36
CA THR A 33 -8.29 1.32 5.48
C THR A 33 -8.51 2.67 4.82
N ILE A 34 -7.71 3.66 5.15
CA ILE A 34 -7.76 5.00 4.54
C ILE A 34 -6.43 5.32 3.85
N SER A 35 -6.47 6.08 2.76
CA SER A 35 -5.26 6.53 2.08
C SER A 35 -4.52 7.61 2.88
N ALA A 36 -3.22 7.76 2.63
CA ALA A 36 -2.41 8.78 3.29
C ALA A 36 -2.92 10.19 3.00
N SER A 37 -3.32 10.49 1.76
CA SER A 37 -3.89 11.79 1.41
C SER A 37 -5.19 12.09 2.15
N TYR A 38 -6.07 11.10 2.31
CA TYR A 38 -7.31 11.26 3.06
C TYR A 38 -7.06 11.37 4.57
N GLY A 39 -6.17 10.54 5.13
CA GLY A 39 -5.77 10.61 6.53
C GLY A 39 -5.16 11.96 6.91
N LYS A 40 -4.34 12.56 6.02
CA LYS A 40 -3.80 13.92 6.23
C LYS A 40 -4.90 14.99 6.26
N LYS A 41 -5.93 14.89 5.42
CA LYS A 41 -7.08 15.80 5.45
C LYS A 41 -7.83 15.70 6.78
N ILE A 42 -8.07 14.47 7.25
CA ILE A 42 -8.70 14.21 8.56
C ILE A 42 -7.81 14.78 9.70
N ALA A 43 -6.53 14.46 9.71
CA ALA A 43 -5.61 14.93 10.74
C ALA A 43 -5.57 16.48 10.86
N LYS A 44 -5.58 17.16 9.69
CA LYS A 44 -5.64 18.61 9.63
C LYS A 44 -6.94 19.14 10.25
N LEU A 45 -8.07 18.55 9.90
CA LEU A 45 -9.40 18.92 10.40
C LEU A 45 -9.49 18.73 11.90
N VAL A 46 -9.07 17.56 12.41
CA VAL A 46 -9.07 17.22 13.84
C VAL A 46 -8.23 18.24 14.64
N LYS A 47 -7.03 18.55 14.14
CA LYS A 47 -6.15 19.56 14.78
C LYS A 47 -6.80 20.95 14.82
N GLN A 48 -7.52 21.34 13.77
CA GLN A 48 -8.21 22.65 13.73
C GLN A 48 -9.34 22.77 14.76
N HIS A 49 -9.92 21.65 15.20
CA HIS A 49 -10.96 21.60 16.23
C HIS A 49 -10.44 21.36 17.66
N GLY A 50 -9.11 21.33 17.86
CA GLY A 50 -8.52 21.04 19.19
C GLY A 50 -8.76 19.59 19.64
N ALA A 51 -9.06 18.68 18.71
CA ALA A 51 -9.32 17.27 18.97
C ALA A 51 -8.07 16.40 18.77
N SER A 52 -8.11 15.15 19.19
CA SER A 52 -7.06 14.15 19.05
C SER A 52 -7.38 13.17 17.91
N PHE A 53 -6.36 12.72 17.18
CA PHE A 53 -6.52 11.75 16.09
C PHE A 53 -5.78 10.44 16.39
N ARG A 54 -6.50 9.34 16.46
CA ARG A 54 -5.96 7.98 16.58
C ARG A 54 -6.23 7.18 15.31
N PHE A 55 -5.18 6.60 14.71
CA PHE A 55 -5.27 5.83 13.47
C PHE A 55 -4.71 4.40 13.60
N ASP A 56 -4.42 3.99 14.82
CA ASP A 56 -3.92 2.66 15.20
C ASP A 56 -5.05 1.69 15.62
N LEU A 57 -6.30 2.09 15.50
CA LEU A 57 -7.45 1.35 16.01
C LEU A 57 -7.95 0.30 15.00
N ARG A 58 -8.30 -0.87 15.52
CA ARG A 58 -8.79 -2.01 14.74
C ARG A 58 -10.16 -2.48 15.26
N PHE A 59 -11.11 -1.57 15.32
CA PHE A 59 -12.42 -1.83 15.90
C PHE A 59 -13.14 -3.05 15.31
N VAL A 60 -13.08 -3.23 13.99
CA VAL A 60 -13.74 -4.36 13.33
C VAL A 60 -13.09 -5.67 13.73
N GLU A 61 -11.77 -5.72 13.78
CA GLU A 61 -11.00 -6.90 14.18
C GLU A 61 -11.26 -7.29 15.66
N GLU A 62 -11.48 -6.32 16.52
CA GLU A 62 -11.75 -6.54 17.95
C GLU A 62 -13.17 -7.04 18.18
N LEU A 63 -14.15 -6.51 17.43
CA LEU A 63 -15.57 -6.85 17.55
C LEU A 63 -15.97 -8.11 16.80
N TRP A 64 -15.25 -8.42 15.69
CA TRP A 64 -15.57 -9.61 14.91
C TRP A 64 -15.03 -10.86 15.60
N ALA A 65 -15.90 -11.77 15.97
CA ALA A 65 -15.52 -13.01 16.62
C ALA A 65 -14.46 -13.76 15.80
N LYS A 66 -13.40 -14.23 16.46
CA LYS A 66 -12.26 -14.89 15.79
C LYS A 66 -12.69 -16.11 14.97
N ASP A 67 -13.71 -16.82 15.44
CA ASP A 67 -14.21 -18.04 14.82
C ASP A 67 -15.08 -17.78 13.59
N ASP A 68 -15.68 -16.58 13.48
CA ASP A 68 -16.55 -16.19 12.36
C ASP A 68 -15.81 -15.36 11.31
N ARG A 69 -14.59 -14.93 11.60
CA ARG A 69 -13.83 -14.09 10.68
C ARG A 69 -13.20 -14.94 9.56
N PRO A 70 -13.53 -14.68 8.29
CA PRO A 70 -12.90 -15.38 7.18
C PRO A 70 -11.36 -15.23 7.25
N ALA A 71 -10.65 -16.32 7.05
CA ALA A 71 -9.20 -16.27 6.88
C ALA A 71 -8.84 -15.47 5.61
N ILE A 72 -7.66 -14.84 5.61
CA ILE A 72 -7.11 -14.24 4.39
C ILE A 72 -7.00 -15.33 3.32
N THR A 73 -7.46 -15.02 2.12
CA THR A 73 -7.43 -15.94 0.97
C THR A 73 -6.01 -16.50 0.75
N LYS A 74 -5.93 -17.79 0.40
CA LYS A 74 -4.69 -18.50 0.13
C LYS A 74 -4.62 -18.89 -1.36
N SER A 75 -4.63 -17.92 -2.24
CA SER A 75 -4.47 -18.19 -3.65
C SER A 75 -3.01 -18.43 -4.02
N THR A 76 -2.77 -19.32 -4.98
CA THR A 76 -1.43 -19.54 -5.51
C THR A 76 -0.97 -18.32 -6.30
N ILE A 77 0.21 -17.79 -5.95
CA ILE A 77 0.87 -16.75 -6.72
C ILE A 77 1.71 -17.42 -7.80
N TYR A 78 1.40 -17.13 -9.06
CA TYR A 78 2.02 -17.75 -10.21
C TYR A 78 2.64 -16.71 -11.16
N ARG A 79 3.61 -17.18 -11.94
CA ARG A 79 4.29 -16.36 -12.91
C ARG A 79 3.42 -16.12 -14.13
N HIS A 80 3.32 -14.88 -14.58
CA HIS A 80 2.81 -14.51 -15.88
C HIS A 80 3.91 -14.59 -16.92
N ASP A 81 3.74 -15.44 -17.92
CA ASP A 81 4.78 -15.72 -18.90
C ASP A 81 5.16 -14.47 -19.72
N ILE A 82 6.44 -14.39 -20.09
CA ILE A 82 7.00 -13.28 -20.86
C ILE A 82 6.32 -13.08 -22.21
N LYS A 83 5.84 -14.16 -22.82
CA LYS A 83 5.10 -14.11 -24.09
C LYS A 83 3.80 -13.30 -24.01
N TYR A 84 3.25 -13.14 -22.80
CA TYR A 84 2.05 -12.35 -22.53
C TYR A 84 2.37 -10.99 -21.90
N SER A 85 3.43 -10.91 -21.08
CA SER A 85 3.82 -9.69 -20.40
C SER A 85 4.72 -8.77 -21.22
N GLY A 86 5.32 -9.28 -22.30
CA GLY A 86 6.12 -8.53 -23.27
C GLY A 86 7.50 -8.05 -22.77
N GLU A 87 7.67 -7.85 -21.46
CA GLU A 87 8.88 -7.27 -20.89
C GLU A 87 9.30 -8.00 -19.60
N HIS A 88 10.60 -8.23 -19.42
CA HIS A 88 11.16 -8.84 -18.22
C HIS A 88 11.12 -7.90 -16.99
N THR A 89 10.99 -8.47 -15.79
CA THR A 89 11.00 -7.75 -14.51
C THR A 89 12.24 -6.86 -14.36
N ASP A 90 13.42 -7.33 -14.74
CA ASP A 90 14.67 -6.57 -14.60
C ASP A 90 14.66 -5.30 -15.44
N SER A 91 14.14 -5.36 -16.67
CA SER A 91 13.97 -4.19 -17.55
C SER A 91 12.99 -3.18 -16.95
N LYS A 92 11.86 -3.65 -16.43
CA LYS A 92 10.87 -2.80 -15.75
C LYS A 92 11.45 -2.14 -14.51
N LEU A 93 12.18 -2.89 -13.68
CA LEU A 93 12.87 -2.35 -12.49
C LEU A 93 13.91 -1.30 -12.86
N ALA A 94 14.67 -1.51 -13.94
CA ALA A 94 15.64 -0.52 -14.43
C ALA A 94 14.94 0.80 -14.77
N ARG A 95 13.83 0.76 -15.50
CA ARG A 95 13.04 1.97 -15.83
C ARG A 95 12.49 2.67 -14.60
N VAL A 96 11.98 1.91 -13.62
CA VAL A 96 11.50 2.46 -12.34
C VAL A 96 12.64 3.16 -11.60
N ARG A 97 13.83 2.55 -11.54
CA ARG A 97 15.01 3.12 -10.90
C ARG A 97 15.50 4.40 -11.58
N GLU A 98 15.44 4.48 -12.91
CA GLU A 98 15.75 5.73 -13.63
C GLU A 98 14.78 6.84 -13.22
N LYS A 99 13.48 6.53 -13.13
CA LYS A 99 12.49 7.52 -12.68
C LYS A 99 12.69 7.94 -11.22
N MET A 100 13.11 7.02 -10.36
CA MET A 100 13.47 7.35 -8.98
C MET A 100 14.64 8.35 -8.93
N LYS A 101 15.67 8.15 -9.77
CA LYS A 101 16.81 9.07 -9.86
C LYS A 101 16.39 10.46 -10.34
N GLU A 102 15.52 10.55 -11.35
CA GLU A 102 14.98 11.83 -11.82
C GLU A 102 14.24 12.61 -10.73
N LEU A 103 13.66 11.91 -9.77
CA LEU A 103 12.92 12.48 -8.64
C LEU A 103 13.76 12.62 -7.35
N ASP A 104 15.07 12.37 -7.41
CA ASP A 104 15.98 12.36 -6.26
C ASP A 104 15.52 11.41 -5.13
N ALA A 105 14.85 10.31 -5.49
CA ALA A 105 14.39 9.30 -4.56
C ALA A 105 15.37 8.12 -4.47
N ASN A 106 15.73 7.71 -3.25
CA ASN A 106 16.62 6.57 -3.02
C ASN A 106 15.85 5.26 -2.84
N ALA A 107 14.58 5.36 -2.46
CA ALA A 107 13.66 4.24 -2.32
C ALA A 107 12.28 4.56 -2.91
N PHE A 108 11.54 3.53 -3.26
CA PHE A 108 10.15 3.62 -3.71
C PHE A 108 9.31 2.59 -2.95
N PHE A 109 8.32 3.07 -2.23
CA PHE A 109 7.33 2.21 -1.58
C PHE A 109 6.10 2.04 -2.47
N LEU A 110 5.92 0.85 -3.02
CA LEU A 110 4.83 0.50 -3.91
C LEU A 110 3.78 -0.35 -3.20
N SER A 111 2.55 0.17 -3.11
CA SER A 111 1.41 -0.48 -2.45
C SER A 111 0.25 -0.82 -3.41
N SER A 112 0.36 -0.43 -4.68
CA SER A 112 -0.64 -0.72 -5.71
C SER A 112 -0.50 -2.17 -6.20
N LEU A 113 -1.50 -3.02 -5.93
CA LEU A 113 -1.49 -4.43 -6.34
C LEU A 113 -1.37 -4.61 -7.86
N PRO A 114 -2.09 -3.85 -8.72
CA PRO A 114 -1.91 -3.94 -10.17
C PRO A 114 -0.49 -3.60 -10.64
N ASP A 115 0.14 -2.63 -9.99
CA ASP A 115 1.49 -2.20 -10.34
C ASP A 115 2.52 -3.26 -9.95
N ILE A 116 2.36 -3.86 -8.77
CA ILE A 116 3.21 -4.97 -8.31
C ILE A 116 3.05 -6.17 -9.22
N ALA A 117 1.82 -6.56 -9.54
CA ALA A 117 1.55 -7.69 -10.44
C ALA A 117 2.17 -7.49 -11.83
N TRP A 118 2.11 -6.25 -12.37
CA TRP A 118 2.74 -5.89 -13.64
C TRP A 118 4.27 -5.89 -13.54
N LEU A 119 4.82 -5.24 -12.51
CA LEU A 119 6.26 -5.05 -12.35
C LEU A 119 7.01 -6.38 -12.21
N PHE A 120 6.45 -7.29 -11.41
CA PHE A 120 7.08 -8.59 -11.12
C PHE A 120 6.61 -9.72 -12.04
N ASN A 121 5.73 -9.46 -13.01
CA ASN A 121 5.12 -10.49 -13.87
C ASN A 121 4.51 -11.63 -13.05
N LEU A 122 3.76 -11.28 -12.01
CA LEU A 122 3.05 -12.22 -11.13
C LEU A 122 1.53 -12.03 -11.23
N ARG A 123 0.81 -13.10 -10.97
CA ARG A 123 -0.66 -13.09 -10.83
C ARG A 123 -1.06 -13.97 -9.64
N GLY A 124 -2.25 -13.70 -9.11
CA GLY A 124 -2.89 -14.48 -8.06
C GLY A 124 -4.39 -14.24 -8.07
N ASP A 125 -5.13 -14.87 -7.18
CA ASP A 125 -6.60 -14.83 -7.14
C ASP A 125 -7.12 -14.37 -5.78
N ASP A 126 -6.37 -13.49 -5.06
CA ASP A 126 -6.80 -12.97 -3.77
C ASP A 126 -7.94 -11.96 -3.87
N ILE A 127 -8.09 -11.35 -5.04
CA ILE A 127 -9.14 -10.36 -5.32
C ILE A 127 -10.14 -10.96 -6.33
N ALA A 128 -11.41 -11.01 -5.96
CA ALA A 128 -12.45 -11.55 -6.81
C ALA A 128 -12.46 -10.87 -8.20
N CYS A 129 -12.55 -11.66 -9.25
CA CYS A 129 -12.60 -11.22 -10.65
C CYS A 129 -11.35 -10.43 -11.14
N THR A 130 -10.26 -10.42 -10.37
CA THR A 130 -9.05 -9.68 -10.72
C THR A 130 -7.82 -10.52 -10.36
N PRO A 131 -6.89 -10.80 -11.31
CA PRO A 131 -5.76 -11.71 -11.06
C PRO A 131 -4.65 -11.06 -10.23
N LEU A 132 -4.98 -10.59 -9.04
CA LEU A 132 -4.10 -9.90 -8.10
C LEU A 132 -3.90 -10.71 -6.81
N PHE A 133 -2.86 -10.36 -6.07
CA PHE A 133 -2.50 -10.95 -4.79
C PHE A 133 -2.08 -9.86 -3.80
N TYR A 134 -2.29 -10.08 -2.52
CA TYR A 134 -1.88 -9.13 -1.47
C TYR A 134 -0.37 -9.02 -1.41
N SER A 135 0.13 -7.81 -1.60
CA SER A 135 1.56 -7.55 -1.66
C SER A 135 1.92 -6.10 -1.42
N TYR A 136 3.20 -5.88 -1.09
CA TYR A 136 3.87 -4.58 -1.11
C TYR A 136 5.25 -4.76 -1.73
N ALA A 137 5.84 -3.68 -2.23
CA ALA A 137 7.23 -3.70 -2.65
C ALA A 137 8.00 -2.49 -2.14
N TRP A 138 9.25 -2.72 -1.76
CA TRP A 138 10.22 -1.69 -1.44
C TRP A 138 11.39 -1.82 -2.39
N ILE A 139 11.61 -0.80 -3.20
CA ILE A 139 12.58 -0.80 -4.28
C ILE A 139 13.61 0.30 -3.97
N THR A 140 14.88 -0.07 -3.88
CA THR A 140 15.99 0.89 -3.84
C THR A 140 16.76 0.87 -5.15
N ILE A 141 17.77 1.72 -5.27
CA ILE A 141 18.60 1.79 -6.48
C ILE A 141 19.29 0.45 -6.77
N ASP A 142 19.64 -0.30 -5.72
CA ASP A 142 20.42 -1.55 -5.80
C ASP A 142 19.65 -2.79 -5.32
N LYS A 143 18.63 -2.64 -4.45
CA LYS A 143 17.89 -3.75 -3.84
C LYS A 143 16.41 -3.72 -4.21
N CYS A 144 15.75 -4.84 -4.01
CA CYS A 144 14.31 -4.94 -4.16
C CYS A 144 13.76 -5.96 -3.15
N PHE A 145 12.76 -5.54 -2.38
CA PHE A 145 12.05 -6.38 -1.41
C PHE A 145 10.60 -6.49 -1.84
N LEU A 146 10.11 -7.71 -1.96
CA LEU A 146 8.72 -8.01 -2.31
C LEU A 146 8.07 -8.70 -1.11
N PHE A 147 7.07 -8.06 -0.52
CA PHE A 147 6.29 -8.56 0.60
C PHE A 147 5.05 -9.27 0.06
N LEU A 148 4.97 -10.56 0.29
CA LEU A 148 3.83 -11.39 -0.10
C LEU A 148 3.73 -12.59 0.85
N ARG A 149 2.67 -13.35 0.71
CA ARG A 149 2.52 -14.59 1.49
C ARG A 149 3.46 -15.66 0.94
N LYS A 150 4.50 -15.98 1.71
CA LYS A 150 5.53 -16.95 1.31
C LYS A 150 4.99 -18.36 1.07
N ASP A 151 3.91 -18.72 1.76
CA ASP A 151 3.22 -20.01 1.59
C ASP A 151 2.36 -20.10 0.31
N CYS A 152 2.19 -19.00 -0.39
CA CYS A 152 1.39 -18.92 -1.61
C CYS A 152 2.21 -18.87 -2.91
N ILE A 153 3.52 -18.61 -2.84
CA ILE A 153 4.39 -18.56 -4.02
C ILE A 153 5.04 -19.92 -4.28
N SER A 154 5.11 -20.33 -5.55
CA SER A 154 5.78 -21.58 -5.90
C SER A 154 7.29 -21.53 -5.63
N ALA A 155 7.90 -22.67 -5.23
CA ALA A 155 9.33 -22.75 -4.97
C ALA A 155 10.19 -22.31 -6.17
N VAL A 156 9.75 -22.61 -7.39
CA VAL A 156 10.43 -22.21 -8.64
C VAL A 156 10.42 -20.69 -8.80
N ALA A 157 9.28 -20.04 -8.57
CA ALA A 157 9.19 -18.59 -8.65
C ALA A 157 10.02 -17.92 -7.53
N PHE A 158 9.97 -18.46 -6.32
CA PHE A 158 10.76 -17.98 -5.17
C PHE A 158 12.26 -18.01 -5.46
N GLN A 159 12.79 -19.15 -5.94
CA GLN A 159 14.22 -19.33 -6.25
C GLN A 159 14.65 -18.36 -7.35
N ARG A 160 13.84 -18.19 -8.39
CA ARG A 160 14.15 -17.28 -9.49
C ARG A 160 14.23 -15.83 -9.03
N PHE A 161 13.33 -15.34 -8.19
CA PHE A 161 13.41 -13.99 -7.66
C PHE A 161 14.70 -13.76 -6.86
N LYS A 162 15.11 -14.75 -6.06
CA LYS A 162 16.38 -14.72 -5.35
C LYS A 162 17.59 -14.60 -6.30
N GLU A 163 17.58 -15.31 -7.42
CA GLU A 163 18.62 -15.24 -8.45
C GLU A 163 18.71 -13.87 -9.12
N HIS A 164 17.58 -13.18 -9.24
CA HIS A 164 17.49 -11.80 -9.75
C HIS A 164 17.68 -10.71 -8.67
N GLY A 165 18.17 -11.07 -7.48
CA GLY A 165 18.43 -10.11 -6.40
C GLY A 165 17.17 -9.52 -5.75
N ILE A 166 16.01 -10.16 -5.92
CA ILE A 166 14.75 -9.76 -5.29
C ILE A 166 14.56 -10.60 -4.02
N SER A 167 14.53 -9.92 -2.88
CA SER A 167 14.29 -10.55 -1.58
C SER A 167 12.80 -10.67 -1.32
N ILE A 168 12.32 -11.88 -1.05
CA ILE A 168 10.92 -12.12 -0.68
C ILE A 168 10.81 -12.17 0.85
N LEU A 169 9.97 -11.30 1.39
CA LEU A 169 9.61 -11.20 2.80
C LEU A 169 8.14 -11.58 3.00
N ASP A 170 7.75 -11.94 4.22
CA ASP A 170 6.34 -12.21 4.50
C ASP A 170 5.53 -10.92 4.46
N TYR A 171 4.28 -11.02 3.99
CA TYR A 171 3.36 -9.89 3.88
C TYR A 171 3.19 -9.13 5.19
N THR A 172 3.21 -9.83 6.31
CA THR A 172 3.04 -9.26 7.65
C THR A 172 4.26 -8.48 8.16
N GLU A 173 5.44 -8.69 7.56
CA GLU A 173 6.69 -8.05 7.97
C GLU A 173 6.78 -6.58 7.51
N VAL A 174 5.95 -6.13 6.55
CA VAL A 174 6.04 -4.80 5.93
C VAL A 174 6.01 -3.66 6.95
N SER A 175 5.11 -3.72 7.93
CA SER A 175 4.98 -2.63 8.92
C SER A 175 6.19 -2.51 9.84
N ALA A 176 6.80 -3.63 10.22
CA ALA A 176 8.05 -3.62 10.99
C ALA A 176 9.21 -3.09 10.14
N PHE A 177 9.31 -3.57 8.90
CA PHE A 177 10.33 -3.15 7.95
C PHE A 177 10.32 -1.63 7.70
N LEU A 178 9.14 -1.02 7.48
CA LEU A 178 9.01 0.41 7.20
C LEU A 178 9.49 1.31 8.35
N LYS A 179 9.34 0.88 9.61
CA LYS A 179 9.79 1.64 10.81
C LYS A 179 11.31 1.87 10.85
N ASP A 180 12.05 1.00 10.22
CA ASP A 180 13.52 0.99 10.26
C ASP A 180 14.16 1.63 9.03
N GLN A 181 13.36 2.20 8.13
CA GLN A 181 13.87 2.86 6.93
C GLN A 181 14.22 4.33 7.22
N HIS A 182 15.22 4.85 6.48
CA HIS A 182 15.76 6.21 6.66
C HIS A 182 16.00 6.95 5.33
N GLU A 183 15.62 6.36 4.21
CA GLU A 183 15.88 6.85 2.87
C GLU A 183 14.98 8.03 2.48
N THR A 184 15.32 8.67 1.35
CA THR A 184 14.38 9.55 0.64
C THR A 184 13.44 8.64 -0.17
N VAL A 185 12.17 8.57 0.24
CA VAL A 185 11.17 7.60 -0.25
C VAL A 185 10.15 8.26 -1.16
N LEU A 186 10.04 7.76 -2.37
CA LEU A 186 8.92 8.04 -3.27
C LEU A 186 7.72 7.16 -2.89
N LEU A 187 6.53 7.73 -2.85
CA LEU A 187 5.27 6.99 -2.72
C LEU A 187 4.09 7.79 -3.26
N ASN A 188 3.04 7.09 -3.66
CA ASN A 188 1.77 7.71 -4.01
C ASN A 188 0.86 7.77 -2.76
N PRO A 189 0.55 8.97 -2.23
CA PRO A 189 -0.25 9.10 -1.01
C PRO A 189 -1.72 8.70 -1.18
N ASP A 190 -2.23 8.64 -2.39
CA ASP A 190 -3.60 8.19 -2.68
C ASP A 190 -3.73 6.66 -2.65
N LEU A 191 -2.62 5.94 -2.89
CA LEU A 191 -2.56 4.48 -2.94
C LEU A 191 -1.90 3.88 -1.69
N THR A 192 -1.09 4.64 -0.97
CA THR A 192 -0.48 4.21 0.29
C THR A 192 -1.45 4.43 1.45
N ASN A 193 -1.63 3.43 2.32
CA ASN A 193 -2.47 3.61 3.49
C ASN A 193 -1.82 4.54 4.54
N TYR A 194 -2.66 5.19 5.33
CA TYR A 194 -2.23 6.21 6.28
C TYR A 194 -1.32 5.67 7.39
N LEU A 195 -1.52 4.42 7.82
CA LEU A 195 -0.66 3.80 8.82
C LEU A 195 0.77 3.63 8.26
N HIS A 196 0.94 3.00 7.10
CA HIS A 196 2.26 2.79 6.49
C HIS A 196 2.97 4.11 6.18
N TYR A 197 2.23 5.12 5.73
CA TYR A 197 2.76 6.46 5.54
C TYR A 197 3.38 7.02 6.84
N ASN A 198 2.68 6.88 7.97
CA ASN A 198 3.19 7.37 9.27
C ASN A 198 4.31 6.50 9.85
N LEU A 199 4.45 5.23 9.45
CA LEU A 199 5.59 4.40 9.85
C LEU A 199 6.91 4.85 9.21
N LEU A 200 6.87 5.61 8.12
CA LEU A 200 8.03 6.20 7.45
C LEU A 200 8.51 7.52 8.10
N PHE A 201 8.25 7.72 9.38
CA PHE A 201 8.54 8.97 10.09
C PHE A 201 10.02 9.36 10.15
N LYS A 202 10.93 8.43 9.88
CA LYS A 202 12.38 8.66 9.79
C LYS A 202 12.85 8.98 8.37
N CYS A 203 11.97 8.84 7.37
CA CYS A 203 12.27 9.05 5.96
C CYS A 203 11.92 10.47 5.52
N LYS A 204 12.64 10.96 4.52
CA LYS A 204 12.18 12.10 3.72
C LYS A 204 11.22 11.57 2.65
N ILE A 205 9.95 12.00 2.68
CA ILE A 205 8.94 11.50 1.75
C ILE A 205 8.80 12.44 0.55
N ILE A 206 8.85 11.86 -0.65
CA ILE A 206 8.47 12.49 -1.92
C ILE A 206 7.11 11.92 -2.31
N GLU A 207 6.10 12.78 -2.36
CA GLU A 207 4.73 12.42 -2.75
C GLU A 207 4.54 12.68 -4.23
N ASP A 208 4.35 11.63 -5.01
CA ASP A 208 4.07 11.73 -6.44
C ASP A 208 3.31 10.48 -6.91
N LYS A 209 2.85 10.48 -8.15
CA LYS A 209 2.26 9.30 -8.79
C LYS A 209 3.27 8.17 -8.89
N ASN A 210 2.78 6.94 -8.87
CA ASN A 210 3.67 5.81 -9.10
C ASN A 210 4.29 5.87 -10.49
N PRO A 211 5.62 5.76 -10.63
CA PRO A 211 6.28 5.67 -11.93
C PRO A 211 5.69 4.61 -12.84
N THR A 212 5.19 3.54 -12.24
CA THR A 212 4.57 2.40 -12.91
C THR A 212 3.25 2.71 -13.62
N GLU A 213 2.51 3.76 -13.23
CA GLU A 213 1.21 4.09 -13.84
C GLU A 213 1.31 4.32 -15.35
N LEU A 214 2.23 5.16 -15.80
CA LEU A 214 2.42 5.45 -17.22
C LEU A 214 3.12 4.29 -17.95
N MET A 215 3.97 3.54 -17.27
CA MET A 215 4.71 2.42 -17.85
C MET A 215 3.83 1.24 -18.21
N LYS A 216 2.67 1.08 -17.56
CA LYS A 216 1.69 0.02 -17.86
C LYS A 216 0.84 0.29 -19.10
N ALA A 217 0.78 1.52 -19.54
CA ALA A 217 -0.11 1.95 -20.62
C ALA A 217 0.45 1.70 -22.04
N ILE A 218 1.52 0.95 -22.17
CA ILE A 218 2.19 0.65 -23.45
C ILE A 218 1.75 -0.72 -23.96
#